data_c42c4f17cbc321d97e700e00ce238f3a
#
_entry.id   c42c4f17cbc321d97e700e00ce238f3a
#
_cell.length_a   1.000
_cell.length_b   1.000
_cell.length_c   1.000
_cell.angle_alpha   90.00
_cell.angle_beta   90.00
_cell.angle_gamma   90.00
#
_symmetry.space_group_name_H-M   'P 1'
#
loop_
_entity.id
_entity.type
_entity.pdbx_description
1 polymer ?
#
loop_
_entity_poly.entity_id
_entity_poly.type
_entity_poly.pdbx_seq_one_letter_code
_entity_poly.pdbx_strand_id
1 'polypeptide(L)'
;MKFDYIIIGAGSAGCVLANRLTENPKNKVSIFEAGKQSDLWKVKMPLALLYTMHDPKYNWKYYSEPEPHLNNRRLFCPRGKMIGGCSAHNGMVFVRGNKDDYERWEAFGLKSWSYNKILPYFKKIENWSGGENQYRGSFGLLPVNQSKNKNPLFKAFLNASSEAGHKINTDMNGESQEGMGMFDTTIHNGERASVSKYYLNPAKSRKNLNIFSNSFVEKIIFNGKKAVGIKVKMKNKVETIYAEKEVILSGGSINSPQLLMLSGIGDAEHLKEKGIKVINDLKGVGKNLQDHLETYIMQECKTPDTLYTYTKFFPKILAGIQWFLSKSGPCSQSYLEAGGFAKSSPERKLPNIQFHFFPSFVINHGLVNPSSHGYQLHASPNHPKSRGSVTLNSSSPYDYPKILFNYLEHEDDLKQTRECIHVARKILSQPSLSKHAGKEIGPGIDKQTDPELNEYIKSNSETAYHPCGTCKMGIDKMAVVDESLKVNGVKNLRIVDASVMPEIPSANLNAPTLMIAEKASDLILNG
;
A
#
# COMPACT_ATOMS: atom_id res chain seq x y z
N MET A 1 8.88 24.03 -21.16
CA MET A 1 8.10 24.50 -19.99
C MET A 1 9.00 24.50 -18.76
N LYS A 2 8.72 25.39 -17.76
CA LYS A 2 9.54 25.58 -16.58
C LYS A 2 8.65 25.74 -15.34
N PHE A 3 8.98 25.03 -14.26
CA PHE A 3 8.24 25.01 -13.00
C PHE A 3 9.20 25.10 -11.82
N ASP A 4 8.72 25.54 -10.66
CA ASP A 4 9.51 25.49 -9.43
C ASP A 4 9.71 24.03 -8.98
N TYR A 5 8.61 23.27 -8.95
CA TYR A 5 8.60 21.87 -8.54
C TYR A 5 7.99 20.99 -9.61
N ILE A 6 8.67 19.88 -9.90
CA ILE A 6 8.18 18.81 -10.75
C ILE A 6 7.95 17.56 -9.89
N ILE A 7 6.69 17.11 -9.80
CA ILE A 7 6.30 15.89 -9.09
C ILE A 7 6.11 14.78 -10.12
N ILE A 8 6.78 13.64 -9.94
CA ILE A 8 6.72 12.48 -10.82
C ILE A 8 5.90 11.37 -10.14
N GLY A 9 4.72 11.09 -10.65
CA GLY A 9 3.74 10.17 -10.10
C GLY A 9 2.62 10.88 -9.33
N ALA A 10 1.38 10.77 -9.82
CA ALA A 10 0.19 11.29 -9.14
C ALA A 10 -0.49 10.21 -8.27
N GLY A 11 0.31 9.42 -7.56
CA GLY A 11 -0.13 8.46 -6.56
C GLY A 11 -0.52 9.13 -5.24
N SER A 12 -0.59 8.34 -4.16
CA SER A 12 -0.97 8.83 -2.83
C SER A 12 -0.09 10.02 -2.40
N ALA A 13 1.23 9.88 -2.42
CA ALA A 13 2.13 10.95 -2.00
C ALA A 13 2.11 12.16 -2.95
N GLY A 14 2.18 11.92 -4.27
CA GLY A 14 2.20 13.00 -5.24
C GLY A 14 0.97 13.89 -5.20
N CYS A 15 -0.22 13.33 -4.95
CA CYS A 15 -1.46 14.11 -4.79
C CYS A 15 -1.42 15.00 -3.53
N VAL A 16 -0.84 14.54 -2.43
CA VAL A 16 -0.63 15.36 -1.21
C VAL A 16 0.32 16.49 -1.51
N LEU A 17 1.49 16.20 -2.08
CA LEU A 17 2.48 17.21 -2.44
C LEU A 17 1.92 18.28 -3.38
N ALA A 18 1.20 17.86 -4.43
CA ALA A 18 0.58 18.81 -5.38
C ALA A 18 -0.40 19.75 -4.67
N ASN A 19 -1.19 19.24 -3.73
CA ASN A 19 -2.08 20.07 -2.94
C ASN A 19 -1.29 21.06 -2.06
N ARG A 20 -0.39 20.54 -1.20
CA ARG A 20 0.30 21.34 -0.19
C ARG A 20 1.25 22.38 -0.79
N LEU A 21 2.05 22.00 -1.78
CA LEU A 21 3.00 22.93 -2.39
C LEU A 21 2.32 24.09 -3.13
N THR A 22 1.11 23.88 -3.64
CA THR A 22 0.33 24.90 -4.34
C THR A 22 -0.54 25.78 -3.43
N GLU A 23 -0.58 25.51 -2.12
CA GLU A 23 -1.16 26.45 -1.13
C GLU A 23 -0.42 27.78 -1.14
N ASN A 24 0.89 27.77 -1.41
CA ASN A 24 1.63 29.00 -1.71
C ASN A 24 1.47 29.35 -3.20
N PRO A 25 0.75 30.44 -3.56
CA PRO A 25 0.48 30.80 -4.94
C PRO A 25 1.73 31.22 -5.75
N LYS A 26 2.85 31.47 -5.08
CA LYS A 26 4.14 31.78 -5.74
C LYS A 26 4.83 30.54 -6.30
N ASN A 27 4.52 29.34 -5.80
CA ASN A 27 5.10 28.12 -6.29
C ASN A 27 4.39 27.63 -7.56
N LYS A 28 5.10 27.50 -8.66
CA LYS A 28 4.61 26.86 -9.88
C LYS A 28 4.90 25.36 -9.82
N VAL A 29 3.87 24.54 -9.70
CA VAL A 29 3.97 23.09 -9.51
C VAL A 29 3.41 22.36 -10.71
N SER A 30 4.14 21.34 -11.17
CA SER A 30 3.64 20.39 -12.16
C SER A 30 3.68 18.97 -11.62
N ILE A 31 2.66 18.17 -11.94
CA ILE A 31 2.58 16.75 -11.57
C ILE A 31 2.34 15.93 -12.82
N PHE A 32 3.16 14.88 -13.01
CA PHE A 32 3.13 14.00 -14.18
C PHE A 32 2.70 12.59 -13.77
N GLU A 33 1.70 12.05 -14.45
CA GLU A 33 1.19 10.69 -14.24
C GLU A 33 1.18 9.90 -15.54
N ALA A 34 1.78 8.71 -15.53
CA ALA A 34 1.84 7.82 -16.67
C ALA A 34 0.46 7.33 -17.12
N GLY A 35 -0.45 7.17 -16.16
CA GLY A 35 -1.79 6.67 -16.38
C GLY A 35 -2.82 7.76 -16.64
N LYS A 36 -4.08 7.31 -16.69
CA LYS A 36 -5.25 8.12 -17.02
C LYS A 36 -5.86 8.80 -15.79
N GLN A 37 -6.89 9.61 -16.03
CA GLN A 37 -7.79 10.09 -14.97
C GLN A 37 -8.50 8.91 -14.30
N SER A 38 -8.81 9.07 -13.00
CA SER A 38 -9.46 8.05 -12.16
C SER A 38 -10.92 8.37 -11.84
N ASP A 39 -11.53 9.36 -12.50
CA ASP A 39 -12.93 9.73 -12.26
C ASP A 39 -13.90 8.77 -12.96
N LEU A 40 -13.90 7.53 -12.48
CA LEU A 40 -14.67 6.42 -13.05
C LEU A 40 -15.49 5.75 -11.95
N TRP A 41 -16.67 5.25 -12.31
CA TRP A 41 -17.50 4.48 -11.38
C TRP A 41 -16.75 3.25 -10.81
N LYS A 42 -15.89 2.59 -11.60
CA LYS A 42 -15.06 1.47 -11.18
C LYS A 42 -14.08 1.83 -10.05
N VAL A 43 -13.65 3.10 -9.98
CA VAL A 43 -12.80 3.61 -8.89
C VAL A 43 -13.66 4.05 -7.71
N LYS A 44 -14.81 4.70 -7.97
CA LYS A 44 -15.70 5.24 -6.94
C LYS A 44 -16.39 4.14 -6.14
N MET A 45 -16.85 3.08 -6.80
CA MET A 45 -17.56 1.96 -6.19
C MET A 45 -16.59 1.07 -5.39
N PRO A 46 -16.71 0.97 -4.06
CA PRO A 46 -15.77 0.22 -3.22
C PRO A 46 -15.58 -1.23 -3.66
N LEU A 47 -16.65 -1.96 -3.89
CA LEU A 47 -16.60 -3.38 -4.28
C LEU A 47 -16.06 -3.62 -5.71
N ALA A 48 -15.92 -2.57 -6.51
CA ALA A 48 -15.49 -2.69 -7.91
C ALA A 48 -13.96 -2.70 -8.10
N LEU A 49 -13.16 -2.80 -7.03
CA LEU A 49 -11.70 -2.70 -7.10
C LEU A 49 -11.06 -3.68 -8.10
N LEU A 50 -11.58 -4.89 -8.25
CA LEU A 50 -11.06 -5.90 -9.17
C LEU A 50 -11.11 -5.47 -10.64
N TYR A 51 -12.10 -4.65 -11.04
CA TYR A 51 -12.20 -4.13 -12.41
C TYR A 51 -11.05 -3.19 -12.78
N THR A 52 -10.48 -2.46 -11.81
CA THR A 52 -9.30 -1.62 -12.06
C THR A 52 -8.00 -2.38 -11.82
N MET A 53 -7.99 -3.32 -10.87
CA MET A 53 -6.84 -4.14 -10.52
C MET A 53 -6.39 -5.05 -11.68
N HIS A 54 -7.32 -5.53 -12.50
CA HIS A 54 -7.01 -6.40 -13.64
C HIS A 54 -6.96 -5.69 -15.00
N ASP A 55 -7.38 -4.43 -15.10
CA ASP A 55 -7.36 -3.66 -16.35
C ASP A 55 -5.98 -2.99 -16.56
N PRO A 56 -5.21 -3.37 -17.62
CA PRO A 56 -3.89 -2.82 -17.91
C PRO A 56 -3.90 -1.31 -18.21
N LYS A 57 -5.07 -0.72 -18.45
CA LYS A 57 -5.23 0.73 -18.62
C LYS A 57 -5.07 1.49 -17.29
N TYR A 58 -5.31 0.81 -16.15
CA TYR A 58 -5.32 1.40 -14.81
C TYR A 58 -4.34 0.72 -13.85
N ASN A 59 -3.65 -0.33 -14.31
CA ASN A 59 -2.70 -1.10 -13.52
C ASN A 59 -1.41 -1.34 -14.33
N TRP A 60 -0.26 -1.22 -13.66
CA TRP A 60 1.04 -1.60 -14.24
C TRP A 60 1.14 -3.10 -14.49
N LYS A 61 0.41 -3.94 -13.73
CA LYS A 61 0.41 -5.40 -13.83
C LYS A 61 1.81 -6.02 -13.70
N TYR A 62 2.56 -5.57 -12.72
CA TYR A 62 3.85 -6.20 -12.42
C TYR A 62 3.68 -7.64 -11.91
N TYR A 63 4.71 -8.42 -12.14
CA TYR A 63 4.93 -9.74 -11.55
C TYR A 63 6.32 -9.79 -10.95
N SER A 64 6.48 -10.56 -9.87
CA SER A 64 7.81 -10.84 -9.34
C SER A 64 8.62 -11.70 -10.31
N GLU A 65 9.94 -11.70 -10.14
CA GLU A 65 10.76 -12.81 -10.62
C GLU A 65 10.33 -14.09 -9.91
N PRO A 66 10.74 -15.28 -10.38
CA PRO A 66 10.51 -16.52 -9.63
C PRO A 66 11.01 -16.37 -8.19
N GLU A 67 10.14 -16.59 -7.21
CA GLU A 67 10.46 -16.47 -5.78
C GLU A 67 11.06 -17.80 -5.29
N PRO A 68 12.37 -17.86 -4.96
CA PRO A 68 13.06 -19.15 -4.72
C PRO A 68 12.45 -19.95 -3.57
N HIS A 69 11.98 -19.26 -2.52
CA HIS A 69 11.43 -19.87 -1.32
C HIS A 69 9.90 -20.05 -1.36
N LEU A 70 9.26 -19.69 -2.48
CA LEU A 70 7.84 -19.90 -2.76
C LEU A 70 7.64 -20.82 -3.98
N ASN A 71 8.36 -21.94 -4.03
CA ASN A 71 8.29 -22.93 -5.10
C ASN A 71 8.50 -22.33 -6.51
N ASN A 72 9.35 -21.30 -6.62
CA ASN A 72 9.61 -20.54 -7.84
C ASN A 72 8.35 -19.90 -8.49
N ARG A 73 7.31 -19.65 -7.70
CA ARG A 73 6.11 -18.95 -8.17
C ARG A 73 6.45 -17.49 -8.50
N ARG A 74 5.75 -16.95 -9.50
CA ARG A 74 5.74 -15.52 -9.80
C ARG A 74 4.48 -14.90 -9.22
N LEU A 75 4.63 -13.93 -8.34
CA LEU A 75 3.50 -13.30 -7.68
C LEU A 75 3.05 -12.05 -8.44
N PHE A 76 1.74 -11.89 -8.58
CA PHE A 76 1.13 -10.72 -9.18
C PHE A 76 1.24 -9.53 -8.22
N CYS A 77 1.86 -8.43 -8.67
CA CYS A 77 2.06 -7.22 -7.90
C CYS A 77 1.35 -6.02 -8.56
N PRO A 78 0.04 -5.85 -8.39
CA PRO A 78 -0.72 -4.76 -8.99
C PRO A 78 -0.31 -3.41 -8.42
N ARG A 79 -0.06 -2.42 -9.29
CA ARG A 79 0.20 -1.02 -8.93
C ARG A 79 -0.63 -0.09 -9.78
N GLY A 80 -1.26 0.89 -9.14
CA GLY A 80 -2.13 1.84 -9.83
C GLY A 80 -1.38 2.66 -10.88
N LYS A 81 -1.90 2.66 -12.13
CA LYS A 81 -1.44 3.46 -13.27
C LYS A 81 -2.53 4.45 -13.64
N MET A 82 -2.78 5.38 -12.75
CA MET A 82 -3.82 6.41 -12.88
C MET A 82 -3.63 7.49 -11.82
N ILE A 83 -4.27 8.64 -12.02
CA ILE A 83 -4.33 9.69 -11.00
C ILE A 83 -4.92 9.11 -9.69
N GLY A 84 -4.22 9.31 -8.58
CA GLY A 84 -4.52 8.66 -7.29
C GLY A 84 -3.71 7.38 -7.02
N GLY A 85 -3.07 6.81 -8.05
CA GLY A 85 -2.23 5.62 -7.90
C GLY A 85 -2.94 4.48 -7.17
N CYS A 86 -2.25 3.84 -6.23
CA CYS A 86 -2.81 2.73 -5.45
C CYS A 86 -3.99 3.13 -4.55
N SER A 87 -4.13 4.40 -4.13
CA SER A 87 -5.31 4.84 -3.37
C SER A 87 -6.62 4.74 -4.18
N ALA A 88 -6.52 4.70 -5.51
CA ALA A 88 -7.66 4.56 -6.42
C ALA A 88 -8.11 3.11 -6.64
N HIS A 89 -7.35 2.10 -6.16
CA HIS A 89 -7.72 0.69 -6.28
C HIS A 89 -7.29 -0.21 -5.11
N ASN A 90 -6.98 0.35 -3.93
CA ASN A 90 -6.69 -0.43 -2.72
C ASN A 90 -7.96 -0.96 -2.03
N GLY A 91 -7.78 -1.75 -0.95
CA GLY A 91 -8.88 -2.26 -0.11
C GLY A 91 -9.49 -1.22 0.85
N MET A 92 -9.04 0.03 0.82
CA MET A 92 -9.55 1.16 1.62
C MET A 92 -9.40 1.03 3.14
N VAL A 93 -8.70 0.05 3.64
CA VAL A 93 -8.38 -0.06 5.07
C VAL A 93 -7.41 1.05 5.46
N PHE A 94 -7.71 1.75 6.56
CA PHE A 94 -6.88 2.84 7.08
C PHE A 94 -6.25 2.43 8.42
N VAL A 95 -4.97 2.12 8.39
CA VAL A 95 -4.16 1.77 9.56
C VAL A 95 -2.84 2.52 9.49
N ARG A 96 -2.42 3.10 10.63
CA ARG A 96 -1.22 3.95 10.72
C ARG A 96 0.06 3.19 11.00
N GLY A 97 -0.02 1.98 11.53
CA GLY A 97 1.10 1.24 12.12
C GLY A 97 1.15 1.39 13.63
N ASN A 98 2.00 0.60 14.25
CA ASN A 98 2.24 0.64 15.68
C ASN A 98 3.18 1.82 16.01
N LYS A 99 3.05 2.37 17.21
CA LYS A 99 3.98 3.38 17.72
C LYS A 99 5.43 2.91 17.63
N ASP A 100 5.70 1.68 18.01
CA ASP A 100 7.04 1.10 18.03
C ASP A 100 7.67 0.95 16.62
N ASP A 101 6.89 0.95 15.54
CA ASP A 101 7.43 0.97 14.17
C ASP A 101 8.27 2.24 13.95
N TYR A 102 7.76 3.35 14.42
CA TYR A 102 8.39 4.66 14.26
C TYR A 102 9.48 4.95 15.29
N GLU A 103 9.38 4.36 16.48
CA GLU A 103 10.48 4.38 17.46
C GLU A 103 11.68 3.57 16.94
N ARG A 104 11.45 2.47 16.16
CA ARG A 104 12.53 1.78 15.44
C ARG A 104 13.14 2.65 14.34
N TRP A 105 12.34 3.43 13.61
CA TRP A 105 12.88 4.37 12.63
C TRP A 105 13.79 5.42 13.32
N GLU A 106 13.39 5.93 14.48
CA GLU A 106 14.24 6.82 15.29
C GLU A 106 15.53 6.14 15.71
N ALA A 107 15.46 4.88 16.13
CA ALA A 107 16.64 4.10 16.54
C ALA A 107 17.66 3.88 15.40
N PHE A 108 17.22 3.95 14.13
CA PHE A 108 18.13 4.00 12.97
C PHE A 108 18.79 5.37 12.73
N GLY A 109 18.67 6.29 13.65
CA GLY A 109 19.23 7.64 13.57
C GLY A 109 18.29 8.67 12.92
N LEU A 110 17.05 8.33 12.64
CA LEU A 110 16.05 9.19 12.01
C LEU A 110 15.26 9.96 13.07
N LYS A 111 15.91 10.83 13.80
CA LYS A 111 15.37 11.51 15.00
C LYS A 111 14.09 12.30 14.75
N SER A 112 13.90 12.83 13.55
CA SER A 112 12.69 13.57 13.17
C SER A 112 11.51 12.67 12.82
N TRP A 113 11.67 11.33 12.82
CA TRP A 113 10.66 10.35 12.42
C TRP A 113 10.13 9.51 13.58
N SER A 114 10.44 9.85 14.85
CA SER A 114 9.81 9.22 16.03
C SER A 114 8.30 9.42 16.02
N TYR A 115 7.57 8.54 16.69
CA TYR A 115 6.10 8.57 16.69
C TYR A 115 5.53 9.94 17.08
N ASN A 116 6.07 10.55 18.15
CA ASN A 116 5.61 11.86 18.62
C ASN A 116 5.81 12.97 17.58
N LYS A 117 6.84 12.86 16.73
CA LYS A 117 7.14 13.84 15.67
C LYS A 117 6.26 13.64 14.42
N ILE A 118 5.75 12.45 14.19
CA ILE A 118 4.92 12.15 13.02
C ILE A 118 3.43 12.08 13.32
N LEU A 119 3.02 11.88 14.57
CA LEU A 119 1.61 11.85 14.98
C LEU A 119 0.81 13.09 14.51
N PRO A 120 1.34 14.33 14.58
CA PRO A 120 0.66 15.51 14.05
C PRO A 120 0.32 15.38 12.55
N TYR A 121 1.19 14.74 11.76
CA TYR A 121 0.94 14.53 10.33
C TYR A 121 -0.13 13.46 10.08
N PHE A 122 -0.21 12.41 10.89
CA PHE A 122 -1.32 11.48 10.86
C PHE A 122 -2.65 12.17 11.20
N LYS A 123 -2.68 13.02 12.21
CA LYS A 123 -3.87 13.83 12.55
C LYS A 123 -4.25 14.81 11.44
N LYS A 124 -3.27 15.43 10.77
CA LYS A 124 -3.44 16.36 9.65
C LYS A 124 -4.07 15.72 8.41
N ILE A 125 -3.88 14.42 8.21
CA ILE A 125 -4.46 13.68 7.07
C ILE A 125 -5.96 13.51 7.23
N GLU A 126 -6.41 13.05 8.39
CA GLU A 126 -7.73 12.46 8.58
C GLU A 126 -8.80 13.45 9.03
N ASN A 127 -9.98 13.27 8.45
CA ASN A 127 -11.24 13.74 8.98
C ASN A 127 -11.97 12.50 9.55
N TRP A 128 -11.62 12.16 10.80
CA TRP A 128 -12.13 10.94 11.42
C TRP A 128 -13.55 11.10 11.95
N SER A 129 -14.41 10.15 11.64
CA SER A 129 -15.83 10.19 12.03
C SER A 129 -16.10 10.07 13.53
N GLY A 130 -15.11 9.63 14.31
CA GLY A 130 -15.19 9.54 15.78
C GLY A 130 -14.86 10.83 16.51
N GLY A 131 -14.47 11.89 15.80
CA GLY A 131 -14.09 13.18 16.39
C GLY A 131 -12.61 13.27 16.79
N GLU A 132 -12.16 14.46 17.16
CA GLU A 132 -10.76 14.67 17.56
C GLU A 132 -10.47 14.15 18.96
N ASN A 133 -9.28 13.56 19.12
CA ASN A 133 -8.74 13.20 20.44
C ASN A 133 -7.20 13.28 20.43
N GLN A 134 -6.54 12.77 21.48
CA GLN A 134 -5.08 12.76 21.59
C GLN A 134 -4.40 12.14 20.36
N TYR A 135 -4.96 11.06 19.81
CA TYR A 135 -4.38 10.29 18.71
C TYR A 135 -4.99 10.60 17.35
N ARG A 136 -6.24 11.06 17.29
CA ARG A 136 -7.03 11.18 16.06
C ARG A 136 -7.29 12.64 15.68
N GLY A 137 -7.36 12.92 14.37
CA GLY A 137 -7.71 14.22 13.83
C GLY A 137 -9.09 14.24 13.15
N SER A 138 -9.77 15.38 13.14
CA SER A 138 -11.10 15.52 12.52
C SER A 138 -11.19 16.66 11.48
N PHE A 139 -10.07 17.33 11.21
CA PHE A 139 -10.02 18.49 10.30
C PHE A 139 -9.16 18.26 9.05
N GLY A 140 -8.66 17.04 8.85
CA GLY A 140 -7.90 16.69 7.67
C GLY A 140 -8.77 16.58 6.43
N LEU A 141 -8.11 16.47 5.27
CA LEU A 141 -8.80 16.40 3.99
C LEU A 141 -9.42 15.04 3.69
N LEU A 142 -8.83 13.95 4.21
CA LEU A 142 -9.24 12.58 3.89
C LEU A 142 -10.31 12.10 4.87
N PRO A 143 -11.55 11.81 4.41
CA PRO A 143 -12.53 11.14 5.26
C PRO A 143 -12.02 9.74 5.66
N VAL A 144 -12.01 9.52 6.98
CA VAL A 144 -11.69 8.23 7.60
C VAL A 144 -12.87 7.86 8.48
N ASN A 145 -13.55 6.78 8.13
CA ASN A 145 -14.79 6.41 8.79
C ASN A 145 -14.65 5.03 9.42
N GLN A 146 -15.09 4.92 10.67
CA GLN A 146 -15.28 3.61 11.29
C GLN A 146 -16.31 2.82 10.50
N SER A 147 -16.00 1.58 10.14
CA SER A 147 -16.92 0.75 9.38
C SER A 147 -18.20 0.49 10.13
N LYS A 148 -19.32 0.65 9.43
CA LYS A 148 -20.69 0.36 9.92
C LYS A 148 -21.28 -0.87 9.24
N ASN A 149 -20.46 -1.71 8.62
CA ASN A 149 -20.91 -2.91 7.94
C ASN A 149 -21.54 -3.90 8.93
N LYS A 150 -22.79 -4.29 8.64
CA LYS A 150 -23.61 -5.15 9.50
C LYS A 150 -23.64 -6.61 9.03
N ASN A 151 -22.68 -7.04 8.21
CA ASN A 151 -22.63 -8.43 7.78
C ASN A 151 -22.55 -9.37 9.00
N PRO A 152 -23.42 -10.38 9.14
CA PRO A 152 -23.46 -11.27 10.29
C PRO A 152 -22.14 -11.98 10.56
N LEU A 153 -21.36 -12.29 9.52
CA LEU A 153 -20.05 -12.94 9.65
C LEU A 153 -19.02 -12.06 10.36
N PHE A 154 -19.09 -10.73 10.22
CA PHE A 154 -18.18 -9.84 10.96
C PHE A 154 -18.45 -9.89 12.47
N LYS A 155 -19.75 -9.87 12.86
CA LYS A 155 -20.11 -10.03 14.26
C LYS A 155 -19.68 -11.39 14.81
N ALA A 156 -19.92 -12.47 14.04
CA ALA A 156 -19.51 -13.82 14.42
C ALA A 156 -17.97 -13.92 14.57
N PHE A 157 -17.21 -13.35 13.64
CA PHE A 157 -15.75 -13.29 13.71
C PHE A 157 -15.24 -12.54 14.95
N LEU A 158 -15.80 -11.36 15.27
CA LEU A 158 -15.38 -10.59 16.44
C LEU A 158 -15.70 -11.31 17.75
N ASN A 159 -16.88 -11.94 17.85
CA ASN A 159 -17.22 -12.76 19.01
C ASN A 159 -16.27 -13.96 19.13
N ALA A 160 -16.03 -14.67 18.05
CA ALA A 160 -15.08 -15.79 17.99
C ALA A 160 -13.66 -15.35 18.40
N SER A 161 -13.24 -14.18 17.98
CA SER A 161 -11.95 -13.61 18.39
C SER A 161 -11.87 -13.38 19.90
N SER A 162 -12.95 -12.87 20.50
CA SER A 162 -13.05 -12.69 21.95
C SER A 162 -13.04 -14.05 22.69
N GLU A 163 -13.79 -15.04 22.19
CA GLU A 163 -13.82 -16.41 22.72
C GLU A 163 -12.44 -17.08 22.63
N ALA A 164 -11.64 -16.76 21.59
CA ALA A 164 -10.27 -17.23 21.45
C ALA A 164 -9.27 -16.52 22.38
N GLY A 165 -9.72 -15.50 23.15
CA GLY A 165 -8.92 -14.77 24.13
C GLY A 165 -8.29 -13.46 23.60
N HIS A 166 -8.68 -12.99 22.40
CA HIS A 166 -8.22 -11.71 21.88
C HIS A 166 -9.08 -10.55 22.39
N LYS A 167 -8.45 -9.42 22.68
CA LYS A 167 -9.15 -8.18 23.04
C LYS A 167 -9.97 -7.68 21.87
N ILE A 168 -11.14 -7.08 22.13
CA ILE A 168 -11.86 -6.30 21.15
C ILE A 168 -11.35 -4.86 21.22
N ASN A 169 -10.92 -4.34 20.06
CA ASN A 169 -10.37 -3.00 19.92
C ASN A 169 -11.25 -2.18 18.97
N THR A 170 -11.75 -1.06 19.46
CA THR A 170 -12.62 -0.15 18.70
C THR A 170 -11.87 0.95 17.96
N ASP A 171 -10.57 1.14 18.25
CA ASP A 171 -9.70 2.11 17.55
C ASP A 171 -8.25 1.62 17.51
N MET A 172 -7.89 0.90 16.46
CA MET A 172 -6.53 0.38 16.24
C MET A 172 -5.51 1.46 15.82
N ASN A 173 -5.98 2.68 15.58
CA ASN A 173 -5.15 3.86 15.31
C ASN A 173 -5.02 4.79 16.54
N GLY A 174 -5.60 4.40 17.67
CA GLY A 174 -5.59 5.12 18.94
C GLY A 174 -4.37 4.77 19.80
N GLU A 175 -4.62 4.58 21.09
CA GLU A 175 -3.58 4.30 22.10
C GLU A 175 -2.89 2.96 21.88
N SER A 176 -3.65 1.93 21.52
CA SER A 176 -3.17 0.56 21.32
C SER A 176 -3.63 0.02 19.96
N GLN A 177 -2.71 -0.61 19.24
CA GLN A 177 -3.04 -1.30 18.01
C GLN A 177 -3.57 -2.73 18.26
N GLU A 178 -3.19 -3.35 19.39
CA GLU A 178 -3.51 -4.75 19.70
C GLU A 178 -5.00 -4.97 19.87
N GLY A 179 -5.54 -6.00 19.21
CA GLY A 179 -6.91 -6.47 19.33
C GLY A 179 -7.59 -6.67 17.99
N MET A 180 -8.80 -7.25 18.03
CA MET A 180 -9.66 -7.48 16.88
C MET A 180 -10.82 -6.48 16.88
N GLY A 181 -11.23 -6.01 15.69
CA GLY A 181 -12.29 -5.00 15.59
C GLY A 181 -12.68 -4.71 14.15
N MET A 182 -13.51 -3.68 14.01
CA MET A 182 -13.81 -3.11 12.70
C MET A 182 -12.75 -2.06 12.37
N PHE A 183 -12.12 -2.20 11.23
CA PHE A 183 -11.14 -1.22 10.74
C PHE A 183 -11.80 0.11 10.37
N ASP A 184 -11.06 1.18 10.54
CA ASP A 184 -11.36 2.42 9.84
C ASP A 184 -11.15 2.26 8.34
N THR A 185 -11.99 2.92 7.56
CA THR A 185 -11.95 2.85 6.10
C THR A 185 -11.93 4.23 5.44
N THR A 186 -11.32 4.31 4.28
CA THR A 186 -11.42 5.48 3.39
C THR A 186 -12.61 5.29 2.44
N ILE A 187 -13.80 5.13 3.02
CA ILE A 187 -15.09 5.11 2.33
C ILE A 187 -15.93 6.27 2.88
N HIS A 188 -16.49 7.08 2.00
CA HIS A 188 -17.33 8.22 2.39
C HIS A 188 -18.54 8.31 1.47
N ASN A 189 -19.75 8.37 2.07
CA ASN A 189 -21.02 8.39 1.34
C ASN A 189 -21.13 7.27 0.30
N GLY A 190 -20.71 6.05 0.68
CA GLY A 190 -20.76 4.86 -0.16
C GLY A 190 -19.80 4.85 -1.35
N GLU A 191 -18.85 5.77 -1.38
CA GLU A 191 -17.80 5.85 -2.40
C GLU A 191 -16.41 5.78 -1.78
N ARG A 192 -15.44 5.27 -2.55
CA ARG A 192 -14.01 5.34 -2.22
C ARG A 192 -13.58 6.79 -2.03
N ALA A 193 -12.95 7.11 -0.91
CA ALA A 193 -12.24 8.34 -0.67
C ALA A 193 -10.79 8.24 -1.14
N SER A 194 -10.56 8.23 -2.45
CA SER A 194 -9.21 8.21 -3.01
C SER A 194 -8.48 9.53 -2.73
N VAL A 195 -7.15 9.47 -2.64
CA VAL A 195 -6.32 10.67 -2.40
C VAL A 195 -6.48 11.69 -3.53
N SER A 196 -6.68 11.23 -4.77
CA SER A 196 -6.99 12.14 -5.88
C SER A 196 -8.28 12.93 -5.65
N LYS A 197 -9.33 12.30 -5.11
CA LYS A 197 -10.62 12.96 -4.84
C LYS A 197 -10.50 14.03 -3.76
N TYR A 198 -9.76 13.77 -2.70
CA TYR A 198 -9.74 14.62 -1.51
C TYR A 198 -8.53 15.57 -1.39
N TYR A 199 -7.42 15.26 -2.07
CA TYR A 199 -6.27 16.15 -2.12
C TYR A 199 -6.11 16.86 -3.47
N LEU A 200 -6.05 16.10 -4.58
CA LEU A 200 -5.73 16.72 -5.86
C LEU A 200 -6.89 17.49 -6.46
N ASN A 201 -8.13 16.97 -6.39
CA ASN A 201 -9.29 17.63 -6.97
C ASN A 201 -9.57 19.02 -6.38
N PRO A 202 -9.49 19.26 -5.04
CA PRO A 202 -9.63 20.59 -4.48
C PRO A 202 -8.57 21.59 -4.99
N ALA A 203 -7.39 21.12 -5.35
CA ALA A 203 -6.30 21.97 -5.86
C ALA A 203 -6.37 22.24 -7.37
N LYS A 204 -7.20 21.51 -8.13
CA LYS A 204 -7.26 21.64 -9.62
C LYS A 204 -7.56 23.03 -10.15
N SER A 205 -8.32 23.83 -9.40
CA SER A 205 -8.66 25.21 -9.77
C SER A 205 -7.53 26.21 -9.53
N ARG A 206 -6.47 25.83 -8.84
CA ARG A 206 -5.34 26.71 -8.54
C ARG A 206 -4.52 26.96 -9.81
N LYS A 207 -4.32 28.23 -10.17
CA LYS A 207 -3.60 28.66 -11.39
C LYS A 207 -2.13 28.22 -11.41
N ASN A 208 -1.55 27.95 -10.26
CA ASN A 208 -0.16 27.54 -10.07
C ASN A 208 0.05 26.01 -10.08
N LEU A 209 -1.00 25.19 -10.31
CA LEU A 209 -0.93 23.74 -10.47
C LEU A 209 -1.18 23.32 -11.91
N ASN A 210 -0.27 22.48 -12.45
CA ASN A 210 -0.41 21.88 -13.77
C ASN A 210 -0.40 20.36 -13.64
N ILE A 211 -1.45 19.69 -14.12
CA ILE A 211 -1.63 18.24 -14.02
C ILE A 211 -1.53 17.60 -15.40
N PHE A 212 -0.54 16.74 -15.60
CA PHE A 212 -0.29 16.03 -16.85
C PHE A 212 -0.53 14.52 -16.66
N SER A 213 -1.70 14.04 -17.08
CA SER A 213 -1.99 12.60 -17.18
C SER A 213 -1.55 12.05 -18.55
N ASN A 214 -1.46 10.72 -18.70
CA ASN A 214 -0.89 10.05 -19.87
C ASN A 214 0.51 10.61 -20.25
N SER A 215 1.31 10.90 -19.23
CA SER A 215 2.60 11.55 -19.35
C SER A 215 3.65 10.69 -18.67
N PHE A 216 4.38 9.91 -19.48
CA PHE A 216 5.34 8.93 -18.99
C PHE A 216 6.72 9.55 -18.87
N VAL A 217 7.23 9.70 -17.64
CA VAL A 217 8.58 10.22 -17.40
C VAL A 217 9.60 9.13 -17.67
N GLU A 218 10.49 9.38 -18.63
CA GLU A 218 11.51 8.43 -19.08
C GLU A 218 12.82 8.56 -18.28
N LYS A 219 13.16 9.79 -17.88
CA LYS A 219 14.46 10.08 -17.25
C LYS A 219 14.45 11.41 -16.51
N ILE A 220 15.24 11.49 -15.42
CA ILE A 220 15.60 12.76 -14.76
C ILE A 220 16.82 13.34 -15.48
N ILE A 221 16.82 14.65 -15.72
CA ILE A 221 17.92 15.36 -16.37
C ILE A 221 18.80 16.01 -15.31
N PHE A 222 20.11 15.81 -15.47
CA PHE A 222 21.13 16.35 -14.58
C PHE A 222 22.06 17.32 -15.31
N ASN A 223 22.46 18.39 -14.60
CA ASN A 223 23.64 19.19 -14.91
C ASN A 223 24.68 18.90 -13.82
N GLY A 224 25.71 18.14 -14.15
CA GLY A 224 26.61 17.54 -13.16
C GLY A 224 25.80 16.64 -12.20
N LYS A 225 25.85 16.95 -10.90
CA LYS A 225 25.09 16.27 -9.84
C LYS A 225 23.82 17.02 -9.41
N LYS A 226 23.36 18.02 -10.17
CA LYS A 226 22.14 18.77 -9.89
C LYS A 226 21.02 18.33 -10.83
N ALA A 227 19.90 17.86 -10.28
CA ALA A 227 18.68 17.61 -11.06
C ALA A 227 18.11 18.95 -11.56
N VAL A 228 17.85 19.05 -12.85
CA VAL A 228 17.39 20.29 -13.52
C VAL A 228 16.09 20.11 -14.29
N GLY A 229 15.53 18.91 -14.35
CA GLY A 229 14.29 18.63 -15.07
C GLY A 229 14.07 17.17 -15.35
N ILE A 230 13.16 16.92 -16.26
CA ILE A 230 12.74 15.57 -16.67
C ILE A 230 12.63 15.47 -18.19
N LYS A 231 12.79 14.24 -18.69
CA LYS A 231 12.41 13.84 -20.05
C LYS A 231 11.10 13.07 -19.95
N VAL A 232 10.07 13.54 -20.62
CA VAL A 232 8.71 13.00 -20.49
C VAL A 232 8.07 12.80 -21.86
N LYS A 233 7.46 11.63 -22.08
CA LYS A 233 6.67 11.33 -23.27
C LYS A 233 5.22 11.74 -23.04
N MET A 234 4.74 12.67 -23.82
CA MET A 234 3.37 13.18 -23.86
C MET A 234 2.83 13.15 -25.28
N LYS A 235 1.64 12.61 -25.51
CA LYS A 235 1.01 12.57 -26.86
C LYS A 235 1.96 12.10 -27.97
N ASN A 236 2.72 11.04 -27.74
CA ASN A 236 3.72 10.48 -28.66
C ASN A 236 4.96 11.37 -28.96
N LYS A 237 5.12 12.49 -28.27
CA LYS A 237 6.33 13.33 -28.35
C LYS A 237 7.08 13.26 -27.02
N VAL A 238 8.40 13.27 -27.12
CA VAL A 238 9.28 13.36 -25.94
C VAL A 238 9.68 14.82 -25.76
N GLU A 239 9.37 15.36 -24.60
CA GLU A 239 9.64 16.75 -24.24
C GLU A 239 10.57 16.83 -23.03
N THR A 240 11.31 17.95 -22.95
CA THR A 240 12.10 18.30 -21.78
C THR A 240 11.38 19.37 -20.97
N ILE A 241 11.19 19.10 -19.67
CA ILE A 241 10.57 20.01 -18.71
C ILE A 241 11.60 20.34 -17.63
N TYR A 242 11.79 21.62 -17.33
CA TYR A 242 12.81 22.08 -16.39
C TYR A 242 12.23 22.43 -15.02
N ALA A 243 12.97 22.07 -13.96
CA ALA A 243 12.70 22.43 -12.58
C ALA A 243 13.67 23.52 -12.11
N GLU A 244 13.14 24.58 -11.50
CA GLU A 244 13.96 25.65 -10.93
C GLU A 244 14.44 25.31 -9.52
N LYS A 245 13.58 24.68 -8.72
CA LYS A 245 13.86 24.31 -7.31
C LYS A 245 14.16 22.84 -7.19
N GLU A 246 13.16 21.96 -7.33
CA GLU A 246 13.34 20.52 -7.11
C GLU A 246 12.53 19.65 -8.07
N VAL A 247 13.08 18.48 -8.38
CA VAL A 247 12.37 17.31 -8.92
C VAL A 247 12.04 16.39 -7.75
N ILE A 248 10.78 15.96 -7.64
CA ILE A 248 10.29 15.11 -6.55
C ILE A 248 9.75 13.80 -7.13
N LEU A 249 10.38 12.70 -6.79
CA LEU A 249 9.93 11.36 -7.15
C LEU A 249 8.82 10.91 -6.19
N SER A 250 7.68 10.52 -6.76
CA SER A 250 6.54 9.94 -6.06
C SER A 250 5.96 8.75 -6.84
N GLY A 251 6.85 7.99 -7.51
CA GLY A 251 6.52 6.86 -8.37
C GLY A 251 6.19 5.56 -7.61
N GLY A 252 6.39 5.53 -6.30
CA GLY A 252 6.22 4.34 -5.46
C GLY A 252 7.41 3.38 -5.50
N SER A 253 7.34 2.33 -4.71
CA SER A 253 8.47 1.45 -4.38
C SER A 253 9.06 0.67 -5.57
N ILE A 254 8.39 0.65 -6.72
CA ILE A 254 8.89 -0.02 -7.91
C ILE A 254 9.42 1.01 -8.92
N ASN A 255 8.64 2.05 -9.22
CA ASN A 255 9.01 2.99 -10.28
C ASN A 255 10.03 4.05 -9.83
N SER A 256 10.06 4.44 -8.53
CA SER A 256 11.04 5.42 -8.05
C SER A 256 12.48 4.90 -8.16
N PRO A 257 12.84 3.70 -7.66
CA PRO A 257 14.18 3.16 -7.88
C PRO A 257 14.48 2.89 -9.36
N GLN A 258 13.51 2.41 -10.14
CA GLN A 258 13.67 2.21 -11.58
C GLN A 258 14.09 3.52 -12.28
N LEU A 259 13.36 4.61 -12.00
CA LEU A 259 13.63 5.90 -12.64
C LEU A 259 14.96 6.50 -12.18
N LEU A 260 15.37 6.31 -10.92
CA LEU A 260 16.72 6.69 -10.46
C LEU A 260 17.80 5.97 -11.25
N MET A 261 17.70 4.64 -11.35
CA MET A 261 18.67 3.82 -12.09
C MET A 261 18.75 4.21 -13.58
N LEU A 262 17.61 4.36 -14.24
CA LEU A 262 17.53 4.84 -15.63
C LEU A 262 18.15 6.23 -15.81
N SER A 263 18.19 7.03 -14.73
CA SER A 263 18.77 8.38 -14.72
C SER A 263 20.23 8.41 -14.28
N GLY A 264 20.86 7.25 -14.06
CA GLY A 264 22.27 7.14 -13.71
C GLY A 264 22.57 7.20 -12.20
N ILE A 265 21.57 7.00 -11.33
CA ILE A 265 21.73 6.93 -9.88
C ILE A 265 21.40 5.51 -9.42
N GLY A 266 22.37 4.80 -8.86
CA GLY A 266 22.23 3.42 -8.44
C GLY A 266 23.59 2.74 -8.32
N ASP A 267 23.59 1.42 -8.17
CA ASP A 267 24.81 0.62 -8.15
C ASP A 267 25.57 0.78 -9.48
N ALA A 268 26.80 1.30 -9.40
CA ALA A 268 27.59 1.65 -10.59
C ALA A 268 27.90 0.46 -11.50
N GLU A 269 28.10 -0.74 -10.95
CA GLU A 269 28.36 -1.95 -11.73
C GLU A 269 27.11 -2.35 -12.52
N HIS A 270 25.96 -2.43 -11.84
CA HIS A 270 24.69 -2.73 -12.49
C HIS A 270 24.34 -1.71 -13.58
N LEU A 271 24.54 -0.41 -13.33
CA LEU A 271 24.27 0.63 -14.33
C LEU A 271 25.16 0.49 -15.56
N LYS A 272 26.46 0.19 -15.38
CA LYS A 272 27.42 -0.06 -16.48
C LYS A 272 27.02 -1.28 -17.30
N GLU A 273 26.61 -2.39 -16.66
CA GLU A 273 26.09 -3.58 -17.36
C GLU A 273 24.91 -3.26 -18.27
N LYS A 274 24.06 -2.29 -17.87
CA LYS A 274 22.91 -1.83 -18.67
C LYS A 274 23.26 -0.73 -19.67
N GLY A 275 24.53 -0.35 -19.82
CA GLY A 275 24.98 0.73 -20.71
C GLY A 275 24.53 2.13 -20.25
N ILE A 276 24.24 2.32 -18.96
CA ILE A 276 23.79 3.58 -18.39
C ILE A 276 24.97 4.34 -17.80
N LYS A 277 25.14 5.61 -18.22
CA LYS A 277 26.17 6.48 -17.65
C LYS A 277 25.90 6.73 -16.16
N VAL A 278 26.87 6.40 -15.32
CA VAL A 278 26.80 6.64 -13.87
C VAL A 278 26.95 8.13 -13.58
N ILE A 279 25.99 8.70 -12.88
CA ILE A 279 26.02 10.06 -12.33
C ILE A 279 26.40 10.01 -10.85
N ASN A 280 25.83 9.04 -10.11
CA ASN A 280 26.10 8.86 -8.70
C ASN A 280 26.01 7.37 -8.34
N ASP A 281 27.11 6.82 -7.82
CA ASP A 281 27.12 5.45 -7.27
C ASP A 281 26.40 5.46 -5.92
N LEU A 282 25.20 4.86 -5.89
CA LEU A 282 24.33 4.81 -4.71
C LEU A 282 23.74 3.41 -4.59
N LYS A 283 24.49 2.52 -3.95
CA LYS A 283 24.25 1.07 -3.93
C LYS A 283 22.91 0.64 -3.34
N GLY A 284 22.31 1.48 -2.49
CA GLY A 284 21.02 1.19 -1.86
C GLY A 284 19.81 1.31 -2.78
N VAL A 285 19.94 1.96 -3.95
CA VAL A 285 18.82 2.11 -4.89
C VAL A 285 18.32 0.75 -5.37
N GLY A 286 17.05 0.49 -5.16
CA GLY A 286 16.39 -0.77 -5.50
C GLY A 286 16.64 -1.92 -4.52
N LYS A 287 17.44 -1.72 -3.47
CA LYS A 287 17.66 -2.71 -2.41
C LYS A 287 16.66 -2.54 -1.27
N ASN A 288 16.66 -3.49 -0.31
CA ASN A 288 15.79 -3.45 0.87
C ASN A 288 14.28 -3.50 0.56
N LEU A 289 13.88 -4.08 -0.58
CA LEU A 289 12.46 -4.29 -0.86
C LEU A 289 11.85 -5.16 0.24
N GLN A 290 10.76 -4.70 0.81
CA GLN A 290 9.97 -5.36 1.84
C GLN A 290 8.50 -5.37 1.43
N ASP A 291 7.78 -6.40 1.88
CA ASP A 291 6.33 -6.51 1.69
C ASP A 291 5.74 -7.45 2.74
N HIS A 292 4.46 -7.36 3.02
CA HIS A 292 3.74 -8.34 3.81
C HIS A 292 3.33 -9.51 2.92
N LEU A 293 3.73 -10.72 3.30
CA LEU A 293 3.26 -11.97 2.70
C LEU A 293 2.06 -12.47 3.48
N GLU A 294 0.92 -12.64 2.84
CA GLU A 294 -0.30 -13.18 3.45
C GLU A 294 -0.44 -14.67 3.16
N THR A 295 -0.84 -15.42 4.19
CA THR A 295 -1.38 -16.77 4.05
C THR A 295 -2.89 -16.74 4.34
N TYR A 296 -3.63 -17.72 3.81
CA TYR A 296 -5.09 -17.74 3.86
C TYR A 296 -5.60 -18.97 4.58
N ILE A 297 -6.47 -18.77 5.56
CA ILE A 297 -7.28 -19.84 6.14
C ILE A 297 -8.66 -19.73 5.52
N MET A 298 -9.04 -20.75 4.75
CA MET A 298 -10.22 -20.74 3.90
C MET A 298 -11.24 -21.73 4.44
N GLN A 299 -12.46 -21.29 4.66
CA GLN A 299 -13.52 -22.11 5.20
C GLN A 299 -14.82 -21.96 4.43
N GLU A 300 -15.49 -23.08 4.11
CA GLU A 300 -16.84 -23.07 3.55
C GLU A 300 -17.81 -22.42 4.51
N CYS A 301 -18.81 -21.73 3.97
CA CYS A 301 -19.85 -21.10 4.75
C CYS A 301 -21.20 -21.77 4.50
N LYS A 302 -21.84 -22.24 5.59
CA LYS A 302 -23.15 -22.88 5.53
C LYS A 302 -24.30 -21.90 5.32
N THR A 303 -24.06 -20.61 5.55
CA THR A 303 -25.08 -19.56 5.43
C THR A 303 -24.83 -18.66 4.23
N PRO A 304 -25.87 -18.02 3.66
CA PRO A 304 -25.74 -17.18 2.46
C PRO A 304 -25.19 -15.77 2.74
N ASP A 305 -24.50 -15.57 3.88
CA ASP A 305 -24.03 -14.25 4.34
C ASP A 305 -22.74 -13.77 3.67
N THR A 306 -22.32 -14.42 2.58
CA THR A 306 -21.05 -14.14 1.87
C THR A 306 -21.26 -13.37 0.58
N LEU A 307 -20.18 -12.81 0.04
CA LEU A 307 -20.19 -12.10 -1.24
C LEU A 307 -20.48 -13.02 -2.44
N TYR A 308 -20.43 -14.32 -2.28
CA TYR A 308 -20.83 -15.27 -3.32
C TYR A 308 -22.24 -15.03 -3.84
N THR A 309 -23.18 -14.58 -2.98
CA THR A 309 -24.52 -14.15 -3.38
C THR A 309 -24.47 -13.14 -4.55
N TYR A 310 -23.53 -12.19 -4.49
CA TYR A 310 -23.40 -11.12 -5.50
C TYR A 310 -22.56 -11.51 -6.72
N THR A 311 -22.10 -12.75 -6.82
CA THR A 311 -21.56 -13.29 -8.07
C THR A 311 -22.68 -13.76 -9.01
N LYS A 312 -23.89 -14.01 -8.49
CA LYS A 312 -25.08 -14.39 -9.26
C LYS A 312 -25.63 -13.22 -10.05
N PHE A 313 -26.18 -13.49 -11.23
CA PHE A 313 -26.58 -12.47 -12.21
C PHE A 313 -27.54 -11.42 -11.62
N PHE A 314 -28.71 -11.83 -11.11
CA PHE A 314 -29.72 -10.89 -10.59
C PHE A 314 -29.26 -10.12 -9.33
N PRO A 315 -28.74 -10.76 -8.26
CA PRO A 315 -28.24 -10.04 -7.11
C PRO A 315 -27.13 -9.05 -7.45
N LYS A 316 -26.24 -9.39 -8.37
CA LYS A 316 -25.17 -8.51 -8.86
C LYS A 316 -25.73 -7.23 -9.52
N ILE A 317 -26.71 -7.39 -10.41
CA ILE A 317 -27.34 -6.25 -11.10
C ILE A 317 -28.07 -5.37 -10.10
N LEU A 318 -28.88 -5.95 -9.20
CA LEU A 318 -29.63 -5.20 -8.20
C LEU A 318 -28.71 -4.42 -7.26
N ALA A 319 -27.63 -5.04 -6.79
CA ALA A 319 -26.62 -4.36 -5.96
C ALA A 319 -25.95 -3.19 -6.71
N GLY A 320 -25.67 -3.37 -8.00
CA GLY A 320 -25.13 -2.32 -8.87
C GLY A 320 -26.13 -1.16 -9.04
N ILE A 321 -27.38 -1.44 -9.37
CA ILE A 321 -28.44 -0.43 -9.52
C ILE A 321 -28.61 0.36 -8.21
N GLN A 322 -28.71 -0.35 -7.07
CA GLN A 322 -28.81 0.29 -5.77
C GLN A 322 -27.67 1.29 -5.53
N TRP A 323 -26.44 0.88 -5.83
CA TRP A 323 -25.30 1.78 -5.67
C TRP A 323 -25.34 2.97 -6.63
N PHE A 324 -25.71 2.77 -7.88
CA PHE A 324 -25.82 3.88 -8.85
C PHE A 324 -26.87 4.91 -8.44
N LEU A 325 -27.99 4.47 -7.87
CA LEU A 325 -29.10 5.36 -7.47
C LEU A 325 -28.84 6.05 -6.12
N SER A 326 -28.32 5.32 -5.12
CA SER A 326 -28.29 5.80 -3.72
C SER A 326 -26.93 5.72 -3.04
N LYS A 327 -25.87 5.24 -3.73
CA LYS A 327 -24.53 5.01 -3.15
C LYS A 327 -24.57 4.13 -1.89
N SER A 328 -25.49 3.22 -1.82
CA SER A 328 -25.72 2.32 -0.69
C SER A 328 -25.71 0.84 -1.10
N GLY A 329 -25.96 -0.04 -0.15
CA GLY A 329 -26.02 -1.48 -0.37
C GLY A 329 -24.64 -2.15 -0.46
N PRO A 330 -24.60 -3.40 -0.96
CA PRO A 330 -23.37 -4.20 -0.94
C PRO A 330 -22.19 -3.56 -1.65
N CYS A 331 -22.43 -2.86 -2.75
CA CYS A 331 -21.37 -2.22 -3.53
C CYS A 331 -20.73 -0.99 -2.85
N SER A 332 -21.31 -0.50 -1.76
CA SER A 332 -20.79 0.64 -0.99
C SER A 332 -19.77 0.26 0.09
N GLN A 333 -19.40 -1.01 0.21
CA GLN A 333 -18.54 -1.58 1.24
C GLN A 333 -17.30 -2.23 0.61
N SER A 334 -16.18 -2.29 1.36
CA SER A 334 -14.96 -2.97 0.90
C SER A 334 -14.92 -4.45 1.25
N TYR A 335 -15.61 -4.82 2.33
CA TYR A 335 -15.60 -6.15 2.96
C TYR A 335 -14.26 -6.61 3.55
N LEU A 336 -13.22 -5.79 3.52
CA LEU A 336 -11.98 -5.95 4.30
C LEU A 336 -12.06 -5.13 5.61
N GLU A 337 -13.23 -5.09 6.21
CA GLU A 337 -13.56 -4.13 7.27
C GLU A 337 -13.45 -4.72 8.68
N ALA A 338 -13.26 -6.02 8.82
CA ALA A 338 -13.00 -6.67 10.10
C ALA A 338 -11.64 -7.37 10.08
N GLY A 339 -10.97 -7.33 11.21
CA GLY A 339 -9.65 -7.93 11.38
C GLY A 339 -8.99 -7.43 12.65
N GLY A 340 -7.66 -7.31 12.63
CA GLY A 340 -6.95 -6.75 13.77
C GLY A 340 -5.50 -7.20 13.88
N PHE A 341 -4.95 -6.97 15.05
CA PHE A 341 -3.56 -7.24 15.36
C PHE A 341 -3.44 -8.12 16.59
N ALA A 342 -2.66 -9.20 16.49
CA ALA A 342 -2.48 -10.14 17.57
C ALA A 342 -1.01 -10.49 17.79
N LYS A 343 -0.73 -11.00 18.99
CA LYS A 343 0.52 -11.68 19.31
C LYS A 343 0.37 -13.15 19.00
N SER A 344 1.38 -13.73 18.35
CA SER A 344 1.41 -15.17 18.07
C SER A 344 1.60 -16.00 19.34
N SER A 345 2.21 -15.42 20.37
CA SER A 345 2.41 -16.03 21.68
C SER A 345 2.44 -14.98 22.78
N PRO A 346 2.17 -15.36 24.06
CA PRO A 346 2.19 -14.44 25.20
C PRO A 346 3.54 -13.76 25.46
N GLU A 347 4.64 -14.39 25.05
CA GLU A 347 6.01 -13.87 25.23
C GLU A 347 6.32 -12.69 24.30
N ARG A 348 5.55 -12.50 23.23
CA ARG A 348 5.69 -11.36 22.33
C ARG A 348 5.30 -10.07 23.04
N LYS A 349 6.17 -9.07 23.01
CA LYS A 349 5.89 -7.75 23.58
C LYS A 349 4.83 -6.99 22.77
N LEU A 350 4.89 -7.11 21.43
CA LEU A 350 4.05 -6.38 20.48
C LEU A 350 3.29 -7.35 19.57
N PRO A 351 2.15 -6.92 19.02
CA PRO A 351 1.47 -7.67 17.98
C PRO A 351 2.40 -7.90 16.78
N ASN A 352 2.55 -9.14 16.38
CA ASN A 352 3.39 -9.51 15.25
C ASN A 352 2.61 -10.08 14.07
N ILE A 353 1.27 -10.15 14.18
CA ILE A 353 0.38 -10.65 13.14
C ILE A 353 -0.71 -9.61 12.87
N GLN A 354 -0.99 -9.38 11.58
CA GLN A 354 -2.19 -8.68 11.11
C GLN A 354 -3.17 -9.67 10.51
N PHE A 355 -4.45 -9.50 10.82
CA PHE A 355 -5.56 -10.28 10.25
C PHE A 355 -6.52 -9.39 9.47
N HIS A 356 -7.01 -9.92 8.32
CA HIS A 356 -8.15 -9.37 7.59
C HIS A 356 -9.16 -10.48 7.36
N PHE A 357 -10.36 -10.34 7.90
CA PHE A 357 -11.46 -11.26 7.67
C PHE A 357 -12.23 -10.83 6.42
N PHE A 358 -12.39 -11.76 5.47
CA PHE A 358 -13.07 -11.49 4.22
C PHE A 358 -14.21 -12.50 3.98
N PRO A 359 -15.48 -12.06 3.86
CA PRO A 359 -16.63 -12.95 3.70
C PRO A 359 -16.79 -13.45 2.25
N SER A 360 -15.72 -13.96 1.67
CA SER A 360 -15.68 -14.59 0.35
C SER A 360 -14.39 -15.37 0.19
N PHE A 361 -14.32 -16.21 -0.84
CA PHE A 361 -13.05 -16.69 -1.35
C PHE A 361 -12.45 -15.71 -2.36
N VAL A 362 -11.18 -15.37 -2.20
CA VAL A 362 -10.37 -14.71 -3.21
C VAL A 362 -9.43 -15.77 -3.80
N ILE A 363 -9.70 -16.16 -5.03
CA ILE A 363 -8.94 -17.19 -5.73
C ILE A 363 -8.20 -16.53 -6.89
N ASN A 364 -6.88 -16.73 -6.97
CA ASN A 364 -6.04 -16.13 -8.00
C ASN A 364 -6.31 -14.62 -8.15
N HIS A 365 -6.16 -13.87 -7.06
CA HIS A 365 -6.38 -12.42 -7.00
C HIS A 365 -7.77 -11.97 -7.48
N GLY A 366 -8.79 -12.83 -7.35
CA GLY A 366 -10.16 -12.55 -7.78
C GLY A 366 -10.41 -12.74 -9.30
N LEU A 367 -9.47 -13.36 -10.03
CA LEU A 367 -9.66 -13.76 -11.43
C LEU A 367 -10.57 -14.98 -11.56
N VAL A 368 -10.64 -15.81 -10.53
CA VAL A 368 -11.53 -16.98 -10.47
C VAL A 368 -12.67 -16.66 -9.52
N ASN A 369 -13.89 -16.76 -10.02
CA ASN A 369 -15.07 -16.61 -9.17
C ASN A 369 -15.18 -17.80 -8.20
N PRO A 370 -15.55 -17.56 -6.93
CA PRO A 370 -15.84 -18.65 -6.01
C PRO A 370 -16.99 -19.52 -6.55
N SER A 371 -16.93 -20.82 -6.28
CA SER A 371 -17.97 -21.80 -6.68
C SER A 371 -19.03 -22.01 -5.60
N SER A 372 -18.75 -21.59 -4.36
CA SER A 372 -19.61 -21.77 -3.20
C SER A 372 -19.51 -20.61 -2.21
N HIS A 373 -20.39 -20.61 -1.21
CA HIS A 373 -20.27 -19.74 -0.05
C HIS A 373 -19.04 -20.11 0.78
N GLY A 374 -18.27 -19.10 1.20
CA GLY A 374 -17.11 -19.27 2.03
C GLY A 374 -16.57 -17.94 2.54
N TYR A 375 -15.62 -18.01 3.46
CA TYR A 375 -14.88 -16.87 3.98
C TYR A 375 -13.41 -17.22 4.15
N GLN A 376 -12.61 -16.19 4.22
CA GLN A 376 -11.16 -16.29 4.43
C GLN A 376 -10.73 -15.43 5.61
N LEU A 377 -9.77 -15.93 6.37
CA LEU A 377 -8.98 -15.10 7.26
C LEU A 377 -7.58 -14.99 6.66
N HIS A 378 -7.26 -13.81 6.16
CA HIS A 378 -5.93 -13.45 5.69
C HIS A 378 -5.06 -13.14 6.89
N ALA A 379 -3.86 -13.66 6.93
CA ALA A 379 -2.94 -13.48 8.04
C ALA A 379 -1.51 -13.25 7.54
N SER A 380 -0.85 -12.24 8.08
CA SER A 380 0.54 -11.92 7.72
C SER A 380 1.38 -11.53 8.92
N PRO A 381 2.67 -11.92 8.97
CA PRO A 381 3.63 -11.33 9.90
C PRO A 381 3.81 -9.84 9.62
N ASN A 382 3.86 -9.01 10.69
CA ASN A 382 3.98 -7.55 10.56
C ASN A 382 5.39 -7.08 10.15
N HIS A 383 6.43 -7.80 10.52
CA HIS A 383 7.82 -7.38 10.35
C HIS A 383 8.67 -8.50 9.75
N PRO A 384 8.55 -8.76 8.44
CA PRO A 384 9.36 -9.77 7.77
C PRO A 384 10.83 -9.35 7.78
N LYS A 385 11.72 -10.33 7.97
CA LYS A 385 13.17 -10.15 7.95
C LYS A 385 13.78 -10.32 6.55
N SER A 386 13.11 -11.06 5.68
CA SER A 386 13.51 -11.25 4.29
C SER A 386 13.58 -9.93 3.54
N ARG A 387 14.58 -9.80 2.66
CA ARG A 387 14.80 -8.58 1.88
C ARG A 387 14.95 -8.91 0.42
N GLY A 388 14.24 -8.14 -0.40
CA GLY A 388 14.26 -8.25 -1.84
C GLY A 388 14.91 -7.05 -2.53
N SER A 389 14.69 -7.00 -3.84
CA SER A 389 15.25 -5.93 -4.67
C SER A 389 14.40 -5.63 -5.90
N VAL A 390 14.57 -4.40 -6.42
CA VAL A 390 14.12 -3.95 -7.73
C VAL A 390 15.35 -3.59 -8.54
N THR A 391 15.55 -4.20 -9.71
CA THR A 391 16.70 -3.94 -10.59
C THR A 391 16.23 -3.69 -12.02
N LEU A 392 17.07 -3.06 -12.84
CA LEU A 392 16.75 -2.85 -14.25
C LEU A 392 16.83 -4.16 -15.04
N ASN A 393 15.87 -4.37 -15.91
CA ASN A 393 15.95 -5.40 -16.93
C ASN A 393 16.83 -4.95 -18.10
N SER A 394 16.64 -3.70 -18.56
CA SER A 394 17.40 -3.06 -19.63
C SER A 394 17.55 -1.55 -19.39
N SER A 395 18.18 -0.82 -20.31
CA SER A 395 18.22 0.65 -20.33
C SER A 395 16.97 1.31 -20.91
N SER A 396 16.01 0.54 -21.42
CA SER A 396 14.74 1.05 -21.92
C SER A 396 13.81 1.44 -20.77
N PRO A 397 13.27 2.66 -20.73
CA PRO A 397 12.31 3.05 -19.71
C PRO A 397 10.94 2.34 -19.85
N TYR A 398 10.70 1.68 -20.96
CA TYR A 398 9.46 0.96 -21.25
C TYR A 398 9.47 -0.49 -20.80
N ASP A 399 10.64 -1.04 -20.49
CA ASP A 399 10.77 -2.39 -19.97
C ASP A 399 10.47 -2.41 -18.47
N TYR A 400 9.71 -3.42 -18.05
CA TYR A 400 9.45 -3.60 -16.63
C TYR A 400 10.73 -3.99 -15.89
N PRO A 401 10.92 -3.45 -14.66
CA PRO A 401 12.06 -3.85 -13.83
C PRO A 401 11.89 -5.29 -13.35
N LYS A 402 12.98 -5.93 -13.00
CA LYS A 402 12.98 -7.18 -12.26
C LYS A 402 12.65 -6.90 -10.81
N ILE A 403 11.67 -7.60 -10.27
CA ILE A 403 11.17 -7.45 -8.89
C ILE A 403 11.33 -8.79 -8.21
N LEU A 404 12.20 -8.87 -7.22
CA LEU A 404 12.37 -10.05 -6.39
C LEU A 404 12.06 -9.66 -4.96
N PHE A 405 11.00 -10.19 -4.38
CA PHE A 405 10.65 -9.95 -2.97
C PHE A 405 11.52 -10.77 -2.04
N ASN A 406 11.95 -11.94 -2.51
CA ASN A 406 12.75 -12.88 -1.74
C ASN A 406 12.05 -13.35 -0.46
N TYR A 407 10.73 -13.53 -0.54
CA TYR A 407 9.90 -13.96 0.59
C TYR A 407 10.40 -15.26 1.19
N LEU A 408 10.32 -15.35 2.52
CA LEU A 408 10.69 -16.55 3.30
C LEU A 408 12.17 -16.96 3.17
N GLU A 409 13.05 -16.07 2.70
CA GLU A 409 14.50 -16.28 2.74
C GLU A 409 14.97 -16.49 4.19
N HIS A 410 14.43 -15.67 5.09
CA HIS A 410 14.71 -15.78 6.51
C HIS A 410 13.77 -16.80 7.17
N GLU A 411 14.35 -17.78 7.87
CA GLU A 411 13.61 -18.88 8.52
C GLU A 411 12.51 -18.42 9.49
N ASP A 412 12.77 -17.31 10.20
CA ASP A 412 11.81 -16.73 11.16
C ASP A 412 10.51 -16.27 10.47
N ASP A 413 10.57 -15.83 9.21
CA ASP A 413 9.39 -15.40 8.46
C ASP A 413 8.47 -16.59 8.18
N LEU A 414 9.03 -17.74 7.79
CA LEU A 414 8.26 -18.97 7.60
C LEU A 414 7.65 -19.46 8.92
N LYS A 415 8.42 -19.43 10.02
CA LYS A 415 7.93 -19.76 11.36
C LYS A 415 6.77 -18.87 11.76
N GLN A 416 6.89 -17.54 11.65
CA GLN A 416 5.83 -16.61 11.99
C GLN A 416 4.59 -16.80 11.10
N THR A 417 4.76 -17.15 9.82
CA THR A 417 3.63 -17.45 8.93
C THR A 417 2.87 -18.72 9.37
N ARG A 418 3.57 -19.76 9.87
CA ARG A 418 2.89 -20.90 10.51
C ARG A 418 2.13 -20.50 11.79
N GLU A 419 2.75 -19.67 12.63
CA GLU A 419 2.08 -19.11 13.83
C GLU A 419 0.78 -18.37 13.45
N CYS A 420 0.77 -17.66 12.31
CA CYS A 420 -0.45 -17.03 11.78
C CYS A 420 -1.57 -18.05 11.56
N ILE A 421 -1.25 -19.21 10.96
CA ILE A 421 -2.24 -20.27 10.69
C ILE A 421 -2.80 -20.82 12.00
N HIS A 422 -1.96 -21.11 12.99
CA HIS A 422 -2.40 -21.64 14.27
C HIS A 422 -3.34 -20.66 15.02
N VAL A 423 -2.97 -19.37 15.09
CA VAL A 423 -3.82 -18.36 15.71
C VAL A 423 -5.14 -18.20 14.96
N ALA A 424 -5.10 -18.18 13.64
CA ALA A 424 -6.29 -18.08 12.80
C ALA A 424 -7.24 -19.27 13.02
N ARG A 425 -6.73 -20.51 13.01
CA ARG A 425 -7.51 -21.72 13.28
C ARG A 425 -8.16 -21.67 14.66
N LYS A 426 -7.43 -21.20 15.69
CA LYS A 426 -7.98 -21.02 17.05
C LYS A 426 -9.17 -20.08 17.05
N ILE A 427 -9.13 -18.97 16.28
CA ILE A 427 -10.26 -18.04 16.16
C ILE A 427 -11.42 -18.71 15.41
N LEU A 428 -11.14 -19.33 14.26
CA LEU A 428 -12.17 -19.87 13.38
C LEU A 428 -12.90 -21.10 13.94
N SER A 429 -12.31 -21.79 14.93
CA SER A 429 -12.91 -22.94 15.62
C SER A 429 -13.85 -22.57 16.77
N GLN A 430 -14.02 -21.29 17.10
CA GLN A 430 -14.81 -20.87 18.26
C GLN A 430 -16.34 -21.01 18.03
N PRO A 431 -17.12 -21.19 19.10
CA PRO A 431 -18.58 -21.43 19.04
C PRO A 431 -19.35 -20.38 18.24
N SER A 432 -19.00 -19.10 18.34
CA SER A 432 -19.70 -18.02 17.61
C SER A 432 -19.69 -18.18 16.09
N LEU A 433 -18.71 -18.91 15.53
CA LEU A 433 -18.64 -19.20 14.08
C LEU A 433 -19.29 -20.55 13.71
N SER A 434 -19.61 -21.44 14.64
CA SER A 434 -20.09 -22.81 14.38
C SER A 434 -21.32 -22.87 13.48
N LYS A 435 -22.25 -21.92 13.63
CA LYS A 435 -23.43 -21.77 12.78
C LYS A 435 -23.08 -21.55 11.29
N HIS A 436 -21.99 -20.86 11.03
CA HIS A 436 -21.55 -20.47 9.69
C HIS A 436 -20.50 -21.43 9.13
N ALA A 437 -19.72 -22.09 10.00
CA ALA A 437 -18.55 -22.86 9.62
C ALA A 437 -18.90 -24.17 8.93
N GLY A 438 -18.41 -24.31 7.69
CA GLY A 438 -18.35 -25.57 6.96
C GLY A 438 -16.97 -26.21 7.04
N LYS A 439 -16.52 -26.90 6.00
CA LYS A 439 -15.22 -27.53 5.92
C LYS A 439 -14.11 -26.50 5.76
N GLU A 440 -12.98 -26.65 6.47
CA GLU A 440 -11.73 -25.94 6.16
C GLU A 440 -11.15 -26.50 4.87
N ILE A 441 -11.02 -25.67 3.84
CA ILE A 441 -10.51 -26.05 2.51
C ILE A 441 -9.10 -25.53 2.25
N GLY A 442 -8.61 -24.63 3.05
CA GLY A 442 -7.25 -24.11 3.00
C GLY A 442 -6.76 -23.66 4.38
N PRO A 443 -5.65 -24.21 4.89
CA PRO A 443 -4.79 -25.31 4.40
C PRO A 443 -5.48 -26.65 4.23
N GLY A 444 -6.58 -26.92 4.93
CA GLY A 444 -7.23 -28.20 5.10
C GLY A 444 -6.90 -28.80 6.46
N ILE A 445 -7.93 -29.33 7.13
CA ILE A 445 -7.83 -29.85 8.52
C ILE A 445 -6.86 -31.03 8.64
N ASP A 446 -6.55 -31.71 7.55
CA ASP A 446 -5.58 -32.80 7.44
C ASP A 446 -4.12 -32.32 7.54
N LYS A 447 -3.84 -31.05 7.26
CA LYS A 447 -2.50 -30.48 7.35
C LYS A 447 -2.23 -29.90 8.73
N GLN A 448 -1.48 -30.65 9.54
CA GLN A 448 -1.21 -30.31 10.95
C GLN A 448 0.29 -30.15 11.26
N THR A 449 1.16 -30.82 10.52
CA THR A 449 2.59 -30.77 10.77
C THR A 449 3.26 -29.55 10.16
N ASP A 450 4.37 -29.12 10.73
CA ASP A 450 5.18 -28.02 10.20
C ASP A 450 5.54 -28.21 8.72
N PRO A 451 6.00 -29.39 8.25
CA PRO A 451 6.29 -29.59 6.83
C PRO A 451 5.06 -29.40 5.93
N GLU A 452 3.88 -29.92 6.33
CA GLU A 452 2.64 -29.77 5.56
C GLU A 452 2.18 -28.32 5.48
N LEU A 453 2.26 -27.57 6.58
CA LEU A 453 1.95 -26.16 6.63
C LEU A 453 2.96 -25.32 5.83
N ASN A 454 4.26 -25.67 5.88
CA ASN A 454 5.29 -25.03 5.08
C ASN A 454 5.00 -25.18 3.59
N GLU A 455 4.64 -26.37 3.14
CA GLU A 455 4.30 -26.61 1.73
C GLU A 455 3.05 -25.82 1.32
N TYR A 456 2.02 -25.77 2.17
CA TYR A 456 0.85 -24.95 1.93
C TYR A 456 1.21 -23.47 1.81
N ILE A 457 2.01 -22.93 2.73
CA ILE A 457 2.46 -21.54 2.73
C ILE A 457 3.21 -21.23 1.43
N LYS A 458 4.19 -22.05 1.05
CA LYS A 458 4.97 -21.85 -0.17
C LYS A 458 4.12 -21.87 -1.44
N SER A 459 3.10 -22.73 -1.48
CA SER A 459 2.24 -22.92 -2.65
C SER A 459 1.09 -21.94 -2.75
N ASN A 460 0.64 -21.33 -1.63
CA ASN A 460 -0.63 -20.58 -1.61
C ASN A 460 -0.53 -19.13 -1.09
N SER A 461 0.58 -18.75 -0.43
CA SER A 461 0.72 -17.36 0.06
C SER A 461 0.89 -16.38 -1.08
N GLU A 462 0.39 -15.15 -0.87
CA GLU A 462 0.40 -14.06 -1.84
C GLU A 462 0.82 -12.74 -1.17
N THR A 463 1.15 -11.75 -1.98
CA THR A 463 1.44 -10.39 -1.49
C THR A 463 0.20 -9.73 -0.89
N ALA A 464 0.35 -9.01 0.22
CA ALA A 464 -0.66 -8.07 0.73
C ALA A 464 -0.64 -6.72 0.00
N TYR A 465 0.17 -6.60 -1.06
CA TYR A 465 0.31 -5.41 -1.92
C TYR A 465 0.94 -4.21 -1.20
N HIS A 466 1.85 -4.42 -0.26
CA HIS A 466 2.51 -3.41 0.57
C HIS A 466 4.01 -3.21 0.26
N PRO A 467 4.50 -3.25 -1.01
CA PRO A 467 5.94 -3.09 -1.28
C PRO A 467 6.46 -1.73 -0.82
N CYS A 468 7.60 -1.73 -0.11
CA CYS A 468 8.25 -0.51 0.38
C CYS A 468 9.77 -0.67 0.48
N GLY A 469 10.48 0.38 0.86
CA GLY A 469 11.87 0.33 1.33
C GLY A 469 12.96 0.42 0.27
N THR A 470 12.63 0.45 -1.01
CA THR A 470 13.59 0.37 -2.13
C THR A 470 14.45 1.62 -2.38
N CYS A 471 14.17 2.70 -1.67
CA CYS A 471 14.97 3.93 -1.62
C CYS A 471 15.06 4.41 -0.18
N LYS A 472 15.39 3.50 0.76
CA LYS A 472 15.26 3.73 2.19
C LYS A 472 15.94 5.01 2.67
N MET A 473 15.30 5.73 3.59
CA MET A 473 15.96 6.78 4.35
C MET A 473 16.86 6.17 5.42
N GLY A 474 17.92 6.90 5.78
CA GLY A 474 18.87 6.43 6.78
C GLY A 474 20.14 7.26 6.84
N ILE A 475 21.03 6.84 7.75
CA ILE A 475 22.36 7.43 7.95
C ILE A 475 23.49 6.47 7.53
N ASP A 476 23.13 5.24 7.20
CA ASP A 476 24.09 4.20 6.78
C ASP A 476 24.46 4.30 5.29
N LYS A 477 25.48 3.54 4.88
CA LYS A 477 26.00 3.53 3.50
C LYS A 477 25.00 3.06 2.44
N MET A 478 23.93 2.36 2.85
CA MET A 478 22.86 1.89 1.96
C MET A 478 21.66 2.86 1.96
N ALA A 479 21.70 3.97 2.69
CA ALA A 479 20.65 4.98 2.67
C ALA A 479 20.62 5.70 1.32
N VAL A 480 19.46 5.75 0.69
CA VAL A 480 19.25 6.42 -0.58
C VAL A 480 18.87 7.88 -0.37
N VAL A 481 18.11 8.17 0.67
CA VAL A 481 17.75 9.53 1.07
C VAL A 481 18.11 9.79 2.53
N ASP A 482 18.36 11.05 2.85
CA ASP A 482 18.52 11.54 4.22
C ASP A 482 17.16 11.65 4.95
N GLU A 483 17.15 12.08 6.21
CA GLU A 483 15.91 12.26 6.99
C GLU A 483 15.03 13.42 6.46
N SER A 484 15.56 14.28 5.60
CA SER A 484 14.81 15.31 4.86
C SER A 484 14.32 14.81 3.50
N LEU A 485 14.49 13.52 3.22
CA LEU A 485 14.11 12.84 1.97
C LEU A 485 14.86 13.32 0.72
N LYS A 486 15.98 14.02 0.88
CA LYS A 486 16.88 14.43 -0.20
C LYS A 486 17.74 13.24 -0.63
N VAL A 487 17.88 13.04 -1.94
CA VAL A 487 18.70 11.94 -2.47
C VAL A 487 20.18 12.20 -2.19
N ASN A 488 20.86 11.26 -1.55
CA ASN A 488 22.25 11.36 -1.17
C ASN A 488 23.17 11.54 -2.40
N GLY A 489 24.13 12.47 -2.28
CA GLY A 489 25.14 12.70 -3.30
C GLY A 489 24.69 13.51 -4.53
N VAL A 490 23.43 13.95 -4.61
CA VAL A 490 22.92 14.83 -5.67
C VAL A 490 22.13 16.00 -5.07
N LYS A 491 21.88 17.03 -5.88
CA LYS A 491 21.14 18.23 -5.47
C LYS A 491 19.80 18.33 -6.20
N ASN A 492 18.83 19.00 -5.57
CA ASN A 492 17.51 19.30 -6.14
C ASN A 492 16.69 18.07 -6.53
N LEU A 493 16.87 16.96 -5.81
CA LEU A 493 16.12 15.73 -6.01
C LEU A 493 15.68 15.17 -4.65
N ARG A 494 14.39 14.88 -4.52
CA ARG A 494 13.79 14.18 -3.36
C ARG A 494 13.02 12.95 -3.80
N ILE A 495 12.80 12.04 -2.86
CA ILE A 495 11.88 10.92 -3.02
C ILE A 495 10.83 11.00 -1.91
N VAL A 496 9.57 10.98 -2.30
CA VAL A 496 8.44 11.07 -1.37
C VAL A 496 7.40 10.04 -1.76
N ASP A 497 7.55 8.82 -1.28
CA ASP A 497 6.61 7.71 -1.40
C ASP A 497 7.02 6.54 -0.47
N ALA A 498 6.36 5.38 -0.58
CA ALA A 498 6.65 4.23 0.28
C ALA A 498 8.07 3.65 0.11
N SER A 499 8.80 4.00 -0.96
CA SER A 499 10.16 3.50 -1.16
C SER A 499 11.15 3.99 -0.11
N VAL A 500 10.84 5.12 0.58
CA VAL A 500 11.76 5.72 1.56
C VAL A 500 11.68 5.07 2.95
N MET A 501 10.67 4.24 3.21
CA MET A 501 10.52 3.56 4.51
C MET A 501 11.75 2.68 4.79
N PRO A 502 12.45 2.84 5.94
CA PRO A 502 13.61 2.01 6.26
C PRO A 502 13.20 0.59 6.63
N GLU A 503 12.12 0.46 7.39
CA GLU A 503 11.41 -0.78 7.69
C GLU A 503 9.92 -0.62 7.43
N ILE A 504 9.28 -1.73 7.04
CA ILE A 504 7.84 -1.78 6.82
C ILE A 504 7.11 -1.63 8.16
N PRO A 505 6.16 -0.69 8.29
CA PRO A 505 5.34 -0.58 9.51
C PRO A 505 4.24 -1.64 9.54
N SER A 506 3.74 -1.98 10.74
CA SER A 506 2.59 -2.86 10.98
C SER A 506 1.28 -2.21 10.51
N ALA A 507 1.17 -2.01 9.19
CA ALA A 507 0.07 -1.24 8.58
C ALA A 507 -0.19 -1.60 7.12
N ASN A 508 -1.40 -1.23 6.66
CA ASN A 508 -1.65 -1.04 5.24
C ASN A 508 -1.00 0.29 4.80
N LEU A 509 -0.06 0.27 3.86
CA LEU A 509 0.92 1.35 3.66
C LEU A 509 0.37 2.69 3.14
N ASN A 510 -0.94 2.82 2.86
CA ASN A 510 -1.46 4.09 2.34
C ASN A 510 -1.38 5.21 3.38
N ALA A 511 -1.80 4.98 4.63
CA ALA A 511 -1.73 6.00 5.68
C ALA A 511 -0.28 6.43 6.01
N PRO A 512 0.69 5.51 6.21
CA PRO A 512 2.10 5.88 6.35
C PRO A 512 2.66 6.67 5.16
N THR A 513 2.27 6.31 3.93
CA THR A 513 2.70 7.05 2.72
C THR A 513 2.16 8.48 2.71
N LEU A 514 0.92 8.69 3.13
CA LEU A 514 0.33 10.02 3.26
C LEU A 514 1.02 10.84 4.34
N MET A 515 1.35 10.23 5.48
CA MET A 515 2.10 10.86 6.57
C MET A 515 3.48 11.34 6.08
N ILE A 516 4.20 10.49 5.35
CA ILE A 516 5.48 10.85 4.74
C ILE A 516 5.31 12.07 3.81
N ALA A 517 4.25 12.10 3.01
CA ALA A 517 4.00 13.19 2.06
C ALA A 517 3.59 14.50 2.74
N GLU A 518 2.79 14.45 3.80
CA GLU A 518 2.44 15.65 4.59
C GLU A 518 3.69 16.24 5.27
N LYS A 519 4.52 15.38 5.87
CA LYS A 519 5.79 15.81 6.48
C LYS A 519 6.76 16.34 5.43
N ALA A 520 6.89 15.67 4.29
CA ALA A 520 7.73 16.13 3.19
C ALA A 520 7.31 17.50 2.67
N SER A 521 6.01 17.77 2.62
CA SER A 521 5.50 19.09 2.21
C SER A 521 5.99 20.19 3.13
N ASP A 522 5.95 19.96 4.44
CA ASP A 522 6.47 20.91 5.43
C ASP A 522 8.00 21.07 5.32
N LEU A 523 8.74 19.97 5.11
CA LEU A 523 10.19 20.01 4.90
C LEU A 523 10.60 20.77 3.61
N ILE A 524 9.76 20.77 2.58
CA ILE A 524 10.01 21.49 1.31
C ILE A 524 9.67 22.98 1.45
N LEU A 525 8.59 23.31 2.16
CA LEU A 525 8.12 24.69 2.27
C LEU A 525 8.90 25.51 3.31
N ASN A 526 9.42 24.87 4.36
CA ASN A 526 10.08 25.50 5.50
C ASN A 526 11.59 25.26 5.55
N GLY A 527 12.17 24.45 4.68
CA GLY A 527 13.60 24.14 4.54
C GLY A 527 14.15 24.65 3.22
#